data_1499f9f8103381fddcc9bd51548137d1
#
_entry.id   1499f9f8103381fddcc9bd51548137d1
#
_cell.length_a   1.000
_cell.length_b   1.000
_cell.length_c   1.000
_cell.angle_alpha   90.00
_cell.angle_beta   90.00
_cell.angle_gamma   90.00
#
_symmetry.space_group_name_H-M   'P 1'
#
loop_
_entity.id
_entity.type
_entity.pdbx_description
1 polymer ?
#
loop_
_entity_poly.entity_id
_entity_poly.type
_entity_poly.pdbx_seq_one_letter_code
_entity_poly.pdbx_strand_id
1 'polypeptide(L)'
;MLLMALTFRAAGAQIRVNQLGYLPHDSKVAVLVSREPVQVSSFSVIDETTGRTVFSVRNCGVRKKAKGKITDYGELGRIKSTARLDFSKLKEPGKFHIEASCLFAGKTAKMGKPLKLVSPSFRIGKDIYDGTADFVLNYLRQQRCSWNPFLRDSCHTRDGIIVGYVSPGGSETGENTSPTRDSTYLDCRGGWHDASDCLQYTTTSATAIYQMMFAYMQCPGAFGDSHNSDGTAGANGIPDIVDEIYWGLRWLNRMNPRPYEMYNQIADDRDHVGMRLPSKDMADYGWGKGGPRPVWYCSGEPQMRGRHGLLNNTTGIASTAGKFASCFALGSRVLRPFYPAFAATIRDKAAVAYHAGVRKPGACQTASVLSPYIYEETDWQDDMELAAFELYRMTTRDDYYSDAARYAHAVPVKPWMLADTARHYQWYPFINLGHYLLAREKGGKLRSELLSDMRAGIDRVYRKGKNHPFHFGIPGIWCSNNLVSAMLTQCILYRRLSGDNTYREMECSLRDWLLGCNPWGVSMIVGLPADGVYPTQPHSYIIRYHLGNTTGGLVDGPVYKSIFGSLIGISTEGGVNYEEYQPGDVVYHDSTHDYSTNEPTLDGTASLTIPFALLQQAGQEERK
;
A
#
# COMPACT_ATOMS: atom_id res chain seq x y z
N MET A 1 -1.18 34.70 -1.92
CA MET A 1 -1.12 33.65 -0.87
C MET A 1 0.24 32.94 -0.81
N LEU A 2 1.33 33.61 -1.18
CA LEU A 2 2.69 33.02 -1.24
C LEU A 2 3.64 33.52 -0.15
N LEU A 3 3.15 34.27 0.86
CA LEU A 3 4.00 34.91 1.86
C LEU A 3 4.08 34.20 3.23
N MET A 4 3.29 33.15 3.47
CA MET A 4 3.30 32.45 4.78
C MET A 4 4.27 31.27 4.89
N ALA A 5 4.83 30.77 3.78
CA ALA A 5 5.72 29.62 3.79
C ALA A 5 7.20 29.95 4.08
N LEU A 6 7.59 31.22 4.11
CA LEU A 6 9.00 31.65 4.17
C LEU A 6 9.55 31.94 5.57
N THR A 7 8.74 32.00 6.62
CA THR A 7 9.18 32.36 7.97
C THR A 7 9.61 31.20 8.87
N PHE A 8 9.45 29.94 8.45
CA PHE A 8 9.70 28.76 9.29
C PHE A 8 11.07 28.07 9.14
N ARG A 9 11.93 28.56 8.25
CA ARG A 9 13.25 27.91 8.00
C ARG A 9 14.37 28.29 8.98
N ALA A 10 14.15 29.17 9.94
CA ALA A 10 15.25 29.75 10.72
C ALA A 10 15.69 28.96 11.98
N ALA A 11 15.01 27.91 12.40
CA ALA A 11 15.26 27.31 13.72
C ALA A 11 15.74 25.85 13.73
N GLY A 12 15.84 25.16 12.61
CA GLY A 12 16.27 23.74 12.57
C GLY A 12 15.38 22.79 13.37
N ALA A 13 14.21 23.24 13.84
CA ALA A 13 13.26 22.46 14.61
C ALA A 13 11.84 22.63 14.05
N GLN A 14 11.06 21.55 14.02
CA GLN A 14 9.70 21.52 13.46
C GLN A 14 8.79 20.59 14.28
N ILE A 15 7.48 20.79 14.16
CA ILE A 15 6.48 19.90 14.74
C ILE A 15 5.77 19.18 13.60
N ARG A 16 5.78 17.85 13.65
CA ARG A 16 5.13 16.95 12.69
C ARG A 16 3.74 16.59 13.20
N VAL A 17 2.75 16.68 12.33
CA VAL A 17 1.35 16.35 12.61
C VAL A 17 0.77 15.53 11.47
N ASN A 18 -0.33 14.83 11.71
CA ASN A 18 -1.18 14.35 10.65
C ASN A 18 -1.83 15.56 9.97
N GLN A 19 -1.46 15.85 8.74
CA GLN A 19 -1.86 17.04 8.01
C GLN A 19 -3.33 17.00 7.57
N LEU A 20 -3.91 15.80 7.40
CA LEU A 20 -5.33 15.63 7.12
C LEU A 20 -6.17 15.91 8.37
N GLY A 21 -5.75 15.36 9.52
CA GLY A 21 -6.40 15.56 10.81
C GLY A 21 -6.69 14.27 11.57
N TYR A 22 -7.52 14.39 12.60
CA TYR A 22 -7.78 13.34 13.59
C TYR A 22 -9.28 13.18 13.85
N LEU A 23 -9.72 11.94 14.11
CA LEU A 23 -11.05 11.73 14.70
C LEU A 23 -11.03 12.17 16.19
N PRO A 24 -12.19 12.61 16.76
CA PRO A 24 -12.28 13.07 18.14
C PRO A 24 -11.71 12.09 19.17
N HIS A 25 -11.97 10.78 19.01
CA HIS A 25 -11.56 9.75 19.97
C HIS A 25 -10.24 9.04 19.64
N ASP A 26 -9.49 9.52 18.63
CA ASP A 26 -8.18 8.99 18.28
C ASP A 26 -7.13 9.22 19.37
N SER A 27 -6.09 8.39 19.38
CA SER A 27 -4.80 8.78 19.93
C SER A 27 -4.20 9.84 19.00
N LYS A 28 -4.00 11.06 19.53
CA LYS A 28 -3.52 12.23 18.78
C LYS A 28 -2.17 12.66 19.32
N VAL A 29 -1.12 12.46 18.50
CA VAL A 29 0.25 12.75 18.91
C VAL A 29 0.97 13.50 17.79
N ALA A 30 1.50 14.66 18.10
CA ALA A 30 2.46 15.36 17.26
C ALA A 30 3.89 14.96 17.67
N VAL A 31 4.84 15.05 16.73
CA VAL A 31 6.25 14.79 17.02
C VAL A 31 7.08 16.01 16.71
N LEU A 32 7.75 16.55 17.74
CA LEU A 32 8.77 17.55 17.56
C LEU A 32 10.05 16.86 17.07
N VAL A 33 10.67 17.45 16.04
CA VAL A 33 11.99 17.08 15.51
C VAL A 33 12.90 18.31 15.50
N SER A 34 14.17 18.17 15.92
CA SER A 34 15.13 19.26 15.92
C SER A 34 16.53 18.80 15.55
N ARG A 35 17.23 19.60 14.76
CA ARG A 35 18.66 19.43 14.42
C ARG A 35 19.57 19.82 15.58
N GLU A 36 19.06 20.58 16.54
CA GLU A 36 19.77 21.01 17.73
C GLU A 36 19.26 20.26 18.95
N PRO A 37 20.11 20.05 19.96
CA PRO A 37 19.66 19.54 21.23
C PRO A 37 18.69 20.51 21.91
N VAL A 38 17.40 20.15 21.95
CA VAL A 38 16.36 20.95 22.60
C VAL A 38 15.51 20.09 23.54
N GLN A 39 14.99 20.70 24.58
CA GLN A 39 14.02 20.10 25.49
C GLN A 39 12.71 20.88 25.43
N VAL A 40 11.61 20.20 25.23
CA VAL A 40 10.29 20.82 25.24
C VAL A 40 9.88 21.12 26.69
N SER A 41 9.65 22.39 26.99
CA SER A 41 9.19 22.83 28.32
C SER A 41 7.67 22.86 28.44
N SER A 42 6.97 23.17 27.33
CA SER A 42 5.50 23.16 27.27
C SER A 42 5.03 23.11 25.83
N PHE A 43 3.78 22.69 25.63
CA PHE A 43 3.05 22.93 24.39
C PHE A 43 1.59 23.28 24.68
N SER A 44 0.98 23.97 23.74
CA SER A 44 -0.43 24.33 23.73
C SER A 44 -1.05 24.05 22.37
N VAL A 45 -2.32 23.66 22.35
CA VAL A 45 -3.14 23.59 21.14
C VAL A 45 -3.99 24.85 21.08
N ILE A 46 -3.89 25.55 19.98
CA ILE A 46 -4.58 26.82 19.74
C ILE A 46 -5.68 26.59 18.71
N ASP A 47 -6.88 27.01 19.03
CA ASP A 47 -8.01 27.07 18.10
C ASP A 47 -7.78 28.24 17.13
N GLU A 48 -7.71 27.95 15.83
CA GLU A 48 -7.39 28.98 14.81
C GLU A 48 -8.55 29.96 14.57
N THR A 49 -9.78 29.57 14.90
CA THR A 49 -10.95 30.44 14.74
C THR A 49 -11.03 31.48 15.84
N THR A 50 -10.73 31.08 17.08
CA THR A 50 -10.88 31.95 18.25
C THR A 50 -9.58 32.52 18.77
N GLY A 51 -8.43 31.99 18.36
CA GLY A 51 -7.11 32.32 18.90
C GLY A 51 -6.89 31.85 20.34
N ARG A 52 -7.79 31.03 20.90
CA ARG A 52 -7.73 30.61 22.30
C ARG A 52 -6.94 29.31 22.45
N THR A 53 -6.22 29.22 23.56
CA THR A 53 -5.63 27.95 24.03
C THR A 53 -6.74 27.03 24.51
N VAL A 54 -6.93 25.89 23.83
CA VAL A 54 -7.94 24.87 24.16
C VAL A 54 -7.35 23.67 24.90
N PHE A 55 -6.05 23.47 24.79
CA PHE A 55 -5.34 22.40 25.49
C PHE A 55 -3.89 22.85 25.78
N SER A 56 -3.35 22.48 26.94
CA SER A 56 -1.95 22.80 27.25
C SER A 56 -1.32 21.75 28.18
N VAL A 57 -0.02 21.56 28.01
CA VAL A 57 0.83 20.71 28.84
C VAL A 57 2.12 21.44 29.20
N ARG A 58 2.52 21.37 30.46
CA ARG A 58 3.82 21.86 30.95
C ARG A 58 4.66 20.67 31.40
N ASN A 59 5.94 20.67 31.04
CA ASN A 59 6.89 19.68 31.52
C ASN A 59 7.38 20.10 32.91
N CYS A 60 6.87 19.42 33.94
CA CYS A 60 7.18 19.72 35.35
C CYS A 60 8.46 19.04 35.84
N GLY A 61 9.34 18.55 34.96
CA GLY A 61 10.65 18.01 35.35
C GLY A 61 10.63 16.67 36.08
N VAL A 62 9.47 16.07 36.33
CA VAL A 62 9.36 14.79 37.05
C VAL A 62 9.15 13.64 36.08
N ARG A 63 10.09 12.68 36.09
CA ARG A 63 10.02 11.40 35.35
C ARG A 63 8.82 10.54 35.79
N LYS A 64 7.61 10.91 35.47
CA LYS A 64 6.44 10.02 35.64
C LYS A 64 5.65 9.92 34.35
N LYS A 65 5.52 8.69 33.84
CA LYS A 65 4.65 8.29 32.72
C LYS A 65 3.19 8.58 33.08
N ALA A 66 2.65 9.72 32.66
CA ALA A 66 1.23 9.99 32.76
C ALA A 66 0.68 10.43 31.40
N LYS A 67 -0.50 9.92 31.02
CA LYS A 67 -1.20 10.22 29.78
C LYS A 67 -1.43 11.73 29.58
N GLY A 68 -1.14 12.24 28.39
CA GLY A 68 -1.20 13.67 28.05
C GLY A 68 0.12 14.36 28.30
N LYS A 69 1.25 13.85 27.78
CA LYS A 69 2.59 14.29 28.16
C LYS A 69 3.51 14.49 26.99
N ILE A 70 4.49 15.36 27.28
CA ILE A 70 5.73 15.46 26.54
C ILE A 70 6.60 14.26 26.90
N THR A 71 6.95 13.43 25.89
CA THR A 71 7.87 12.31 26.06
C THR A 71 9.07 12.51 25.15
N ASP A 72 10.25 12.66 25.75
CA ASP A 72 11.52 12.77 25.03
C ASP A 72 11.98 11.39 24.57
N TYR A 73 12.37 11.30 23.29
CA TYR A 73 12.90 10.09 22.65
C TYR A 73 14.39 10.24 22.26
N GLY A 74 14.97 11.44 22.43
CA GLY A 74 16.38 11.69 22.09
C GLY A 74 16.65 11.81 20.61
N GLU A 75 17.81 11.29 20.19
CA GLU A 75 18.29 11.42 18.81
C GLU A 75 17.69 10.38 17.87
N LEU A 76 17.52 10.77 16.60
CA LEU A 76 17.16 9.90 15.50
C LEU A 76 18.02 10.26 14.29
N GLY A 77 19.17 9.63 14.14
CA GLY A 77 20.14 9.94 13.09
C GLY A 77 20.65 11.37 13.11
N ARG A 78 20.33 12.15 12.08
CA ARG A 78 20.72 13.58 12.02
C ARG A 78 19.83 14.47 12.88
N ILE A 79 18.68 14.00 13.28
CA ILE A 79 17.77 14.69 14.18
C ILE A 79 18.30 14.54 15.62
N LYS A 80 18.69 15.65 16.25
CA LYS A 80 19.33 15.66 17.57
C LYS A 80 18.37 15.61 18.74
N SER A 81 17.11 15.94 18.51
CA SER A 81 16.06 15.81 19.53
C SER A 81 14.74 15.46 18.91
N THR A 82 14.06 14.51 19.52
CA THR A 82 12.68 14.13 19.16
C THR A 82 11.83 14.07 20.43
N ALA A 83 10.61 14.57 20.36
CA ALA A 83 9.67 14.50 21.47
C ALA A 83 8.24 14.30 20.98
N ARG A 84 7.50 13.40 21.64
CA ARG A 84 6.07 13.18 21.40
C ARG A 84 5.23 14.15 22.24
N LEU A 85 4.28 14.79 21.61
CA LEU A 85 3.36 15.77 22.18
C LEU A 85 1.94 15.18 22.10
N ASP A 86 1.48 14.55 23.19
CA ASP A 86 0.20 13.87 23.24
C ASP A 86 -0.93 14.84 23.64
N PHE A 87 -1.87 15.06 22.74
CA PHE A 87 -3.07 15.86 22.93
C PHE A 87 -4.37 15.04 22.74
N SER A 88 -4.31 13.72 22.93
CA SER A 88 -5.45 12.79 22.75
C SER A 88 -6.68 13.15 23.59
N LYS A 89 -6.52 13.93 24.65
CA LYS A 89 -7.63 14.40 25.49
C LYS A 89 -8.48 15.49 24.85
N LEU A 90 -7.94 16.21 23.87
CA LEU A 90 -8.71 17.20 23.09
C LEU A 90 -9.62 16.45 22.13
N LYS A 91 -10.92 16.59 22.27
CA LYS A 91 -11.95 15.89 21.47
C LYS A 91 -12.82 16.83 20.66
N GLU A 92 -12.83 18.10 21.01
CA GLU A 92 -13.64 19.11 20.39
C GLU A 92 -13.27 19.26 18.91
N PRO A 93 -14.27 19.24 18.00
CA PRO A 93 -14.05 19.50 16.60
C PRO A 93 -13.57 20.93 16.35
N GLY A 94 -12.69 21.13 15.36
CA GLY A 94 -12.19 22.45 15.00
C GLY A 94 -10.94 22.38 14.14
N LYS A 95 -10.38 23.55 13.85
CA LYS A 95 -9.10 23.74 13.17
C LYS A 95 -8.07 24.29 14.16
N PHE A 96 -6.93 23.65 14.25
CA PHE A 96 -5.95 23.90 15.30
C PHE A 96 -4.53 23.92 14.76
N HIS A 97 -3.63 24.53 15.55
CA HIS A 97 -2.19 24.31 15.47
C HIS A 97 -1.61 24.12 16.87
N ILE A 98 -0.38 23.61 16.94
CA ILE A 98 0.36 23.43 18.18
C ILE A 98 1.43 24.52 18.29
N GLU A 99 1.48 25.20 19.43
CA GLU A 99 2.60 26.03 19.84
C GLU A 99 3.43 25.32 20.91
N ALA A 100 4.72 25.12 20.67
CA ALA A 100 5.64 24.52 21.64
C ALA A 100 6.72 25.52 22.06
N SER A 101 7.06 25.50 23.35
CA SER A 101 8.19 26.23 23.91
C SER A 101 9.33 25.25 24.21
N CYS A 102 10.52 25.54 23.69
CA CYS A 102 11.69 24.68 23.82
C CYS A 102 12.87 25.43 24.44
N LEU A 103 13.66 24.75 25.22
CA LEU A 103 14.93 25.24 25.77
C LEU A 103 16.07 24.51 25.08
N PHE A 104 17.14 25.24 24.70
CA PHE A 104 18.35 24.61 24.19
C PHE A 104 19.05 23.82 25.30
N ALA A 105 19.44 22.58 25.04
CA ALA A 105 20.21 21.74 25.95
C ALA A 105 21.70 21.90 25.64
N GLY A 106 22.52 22.41 26.60
CA GLY A 106 23.97 22.49 26.44
C GLY A 106 24.66 23.45 27.42
N LYS A 107 25.98 23.28 27.62
CA LYS A 107 26.80 24.07 28.54
C LYS A 107 26.94 25.57 28.18
N THR A 108 26.49 25.97 27.01
CA THR A 108 26.46 27.34 26.50
C THR A 108 25.07 27.99 26.60
N ALA A 109 24.13 27.33 27.24
CA ALA A 109 22.83 27.94 27.53
C ALA A 109 22.93 29.05 28.60
N LYS A 110 23.62 30.17 28.27
CA LYS A 110 23.25 31.43 28.85
C LYS A 110 21.77 31.62 28.54
N MET A 111 20.94 31.83 29.58
CA MET A 111 19.47 31.90 29.55
C MET A 111 18.97 32.67 28.31
N GLY A 112 18.93 31.96 27.17
CA GLY A 112 18.35 32.45 25.93
C GLY A 112 16.82 32.43 26.03
N LYS A 113 16.15 33.29 25.28
CA LYS A 113 14.69 33.25 25.17
C LYS A 113 14.26 31.85 24.71
N PRO A 114 13.18 31.28 25.26
CA PRO A 114 12.66 30.01 24.78
C PRO A 114 12.38 30.05 23.28
N LEU A 115 12.79 29.01 22.55
CA LEU A 115 12.44 28.83 21.15
C LEU A 115 10.95 28.52 21.08
N LYS A 116 10.19 29.33 20.37
CA LYS A 116 8.77 29.04 20.07
C LYS A 116 8.65 28.39 18.71
N LEU A 117 7.94 27.27 18.64
CA LEU A 117 7.67 26.53 17.42
C LEU A 117 6.16 26.43 17.22
N VAL A 118 5.73 26.51 15.96
CA VAL A 118 4.34 26.39 15.57
C VAL A 118 4.24 25.23 14.55
N SER A 119 3.27 24.35 14.74
CA SER A 119 3.00 23.26 13.79
C SER A 119 2.27 23.75 12.54
N PRO A 120 2.24 22.96 11.45
CA PRO A 120 1.17 23.07 10.46
C PRO A 120 -0.20 23.00 11.11
N SER A 121 -1.21 23.59 10.44
CA SER A 121 -2.61 23.47 10.84
C SER A 121 -3.09 22.02 10.68
N PHE A 122 -4.02 21.59 11.52
CA PHE A 122 -4.73 20.31 11.41
C PHE A 122 -6.17 20.44 11.87
N ARG A 123 -7.00 19.50 11.50
CA ARG A 123 -8.40 19.43 11.93
C ARG A 123 -8.64 18.29 12.92
N ILE A 124 -9.60 18.47 13.82
CA ILE A 124 -10.25 17.40 14.56
C ILE A 124 -11.71 17.40 14.13
N GLY A 125 -12.23 16.26 13.67
CA GLY A 125 -13.60 16.16 13.20
C GLY A 125 -13.99 14.74 12.87
N LYS A 126 -15.29 14.48 12.83
CA LYS A 126 -15.85 13.16 12.51
C LYS A 126 -15.87 12.90 11.00
N ASP A 127 -15.62 13.93 10.19
CA ASP A 127 -15.65 13.96 8.74
C ASP A 127 -14.25 13.92 8.08
N ILE A 128 -13.20 13.79 8.86
CA ILE A 128 -11.80 13.94 8.40
C ILE A 128 -11.45 12.98 7.26
N TYR A 129 -11.97 11.75 7.32
CA TYR A 129 -11.67 10.71 6.33
C TYR A 129 -12.74 10.54 5.27
N ASP A 130 -13.78 11.41 5.23
CA ASP A 130 -14.82 11.34 4.22
C ASP A 130 -14.23 11.51 2.81
N GLY A 131 -14.53 10.56 1.91
CA GLY A 131 -14.07 10.56 0.53
C GLY A 131 -12.59 10.17 0.32
N THR A 132 -11.80 9.91 1.38
CA THR A 132 -10.37 9.58 1.22
C THR A 132 -10.15 8.23 0.55
N ALA A 133 -11.01 7.24 0.81
CA ALA A 133 -10.94 5.93 0.17
C ALA A 133 -11.27 6.01 -1.33
N ASP A 134 -12.19 6.89 -1.71
CA ASP A 134 -12.55 7.14 -3.10
C ASP A 134 -11.47 7.96 -3.83
N PHE A 135 -10.83 8.90 -3.13
CA PHE A 135 -9.79 9.75 -3.68
C PHE A 135 -8.60 8.96 -4.26
N VAL A 136 -8.19 7.86 -3.63
CA VAL A 136 -7.04 7.07 -4.11
C VAL A 136 -7.32 6.34 -5.42
N LEU A 137 -8.59 6.16 -5.82
CA LEU A 137 -8.97 5.58 -7.11
C LEU A 137 -8.49 6.44 -8.30
N ASN A 138 -8.19 7.72 -8.09
CA ASN A 138 -7.62 8.57 -9.14
C ASN A 138 -6.31 8.02 -9.70
N TYR A 139 -5.45 7.48 -8.83
CA TYR A 139 -4.20 6.86 -9.29
C TYR A 139 -4.45 5.58 -10.09
N LEU A 140 -5.40 4.74 -9.68
CA LEU A 140 -5.73 3.52 -10.41
C LEU A 140 -6.19 3.84 -11.84
N ARG A 141 -7.05 4.87 -12.01
CA ARG A 141 -7.48 5.35 -13.33
C ARG A 141 -6.32 5.83 -14.20
N GLN A 142 -5.30 6.44 -13.60
CA GLN A 142 -4.09 6.87 -14.30
C GLN A 142 -3.23 5.69 -14.78
N GLN A 143 -3.35 4.53 -14.14
CA GLN A 143 -2.61 3.31 -14.47
C GLN A 143 -3.35 2.38 -15.44
N ARG A 144 -4.58 2.68 -15.85
CA ARG A 144 -5.32 1.83 -16.78
C ARG A 144 -4.56 1.59 -18.09
N CYS A 145 -4.43 0.32 -18.45
CA CYS A 145 -3.89 -0.15 -19.73
C CYS A 145 -5.02 -0.38 -20.74
N SER A 146 -4.73 -0.35 -22.02
CA SER A 146 -5.63 -0.25 -23.16
C SER A 146 -6.26 1.14 -23.25
N TRP A 147 -7.43 1.38 -22.72
CA TRP A 147 -8.00 2.72 -22.59
C TRP A 147 -7.54 3.37 -21.28
N ASN A 148 -6.89 4.52 -21.39
CA ASN A 148 -6.48 5.32 -20.25
C ASN A 148 -7.28 6.63 -20.22
N PRO A 149 -8.20 6.82 -19.25
CA PRO A 149 -9.06 7.99 -19.18
C PRO A 149 -8.31 9.28 -18.85
N PHE A 150 -7.18 9.19 -18.15
CA PHE A 150 -6.34 10.33 -17.82
C PHE A 150 -5.62 10.86 -19.08
N LEU A 151 -5.02 9.98 -19.88
CA LEU A 151 -4.36 10.34 -21.14
C LEU A 151 -5.36 10.57 -22.26
N ARG A 152 -6.60 10.10 -22.13
CA ARG A 152 -7.63 10.04 -23.21
C ARG A 152 -7.08 9.38 -24.47
N ASP A 153 -6.30 8.33 -24.27
CA ASP A 153 -5.62 7.60 -25.33
C ASP A 153 -5.54 6.11 -24.99
N SER A 154 -5.21 5.30 -25.97
CA SER A 154 -5.09 3.85 -25.81
C SER A 154 -3.64 3.39 -25.97
N CYS A 155 -3.26 2.37 -25.19
CA CYS A 155 -1.95 1.74 -25.24
C CYS A 155 -2.10 0.22 -25.32
N HIS A 156 -1.05 -0.47 -25.79
CA HIS A 156 -0.91 -1.93 -25.74
C HIS A 156 -2.14 -2.72 -26.24
N THR A 157 -2.78 -2.20 -27.29
CA THR A 157 -4.03 -2.76 -27.84
C THR A 157 -3.83 -4.05 -28.62
N ARG A 158 -2.57 -4.51 -28.78
CA ARG A 158 -2.19 -5.71 -29.51
C ARG A 158 -1.58 -6.81 -28.64
N ASP A 159 -1.69 -6.71 -27.31
CA ASP A 159 -1.16 -7.72 -26.40
C ASP A 159 -1.99 -9.02 -26.46
N GLY A 160 -1.37 -10.18 -26.37
CA GLY A 160 0.07 -10.41 -26.20
C GLY A 160 0.49 -11.74 -26.82
N ILE A 161 1.81 -11.94 -26.93
CA ILE A 161 2.39 -13.19 -27.41
C ILE A 161 2.68 -14.11 -26.21
N ILE A 162 2.18 -15.34 -26.25
CA ILE A 162 2.38 -16.30 -25.16
C ILE A 162 3.83 -16.75 -25.13
N VAL A 163 4.43 -16.70 -23.93
CA VAL A 163 5.79 -17.16 -23.62
C VAL A 163 5.78 -18.03 -22.37
N GLY A 164 6.86 -18.77 -22.14
CA GLY A 164 6.98 -19.63 -20.95
C GLY A 164 6.10 -20.87 -20.98
N TYR A 165 5.48 -21.20 -22.12
CA TYR A 165 4.70 -22.43 -22.26
C TYR A 165 5.65 -23.62 -22.46
N VAL A 166 5.67 -24.52 -21.49
CA VAL A 166 6.37 -25.80 -21.60
C VAL A 166 5.35 -26.85 -22.01
N SER A 167 5.42 -27.33 -23.26
CA SER A 167 4.57 -28.46 -23.69
C SER A 167 4.83 -29.69 -22.80
N PRO A 168 3.79 -30.44 -22.39
CA PRO A 168 3.99 -31.71 -21.71
C PRO A 168 4.85 -32.65 -22.56
N GLY A 169 6.07 -32.96 -22.08
CA GLY A 169 7.03 -33.82 -22.81
C GLY A 169 8.09 -33.09 -23.63
N GLY A 170 8.15 -31.74 -23.57
CA GLY A 170 9.21 -30.95 -24.21
C GLY A 170 10.52 -30.99 -23.43
N SER A 171 11.64 -31.13 -24.16
CA SER A 171 13.00 -31.23 -23.66
C SER A 171 13.38 -29.98 -22.85
N GLU A 172 14.07 -30.20 -21.73
CA GLU A 172 14.66 -29.19 -20.83
C GLU A 172 15.87 -28.46 -21.46
N THR A 173 15.74 -27.84 -22.60
CA THR A 173 16.81 -26.98 -23.09
C THR A 173 16.48 -25.51 -22.77
N GLY A 174 17.34 -24.86 -22.01
CA GLY A 174 17.22 -23.49 -21.46
C GLY A 174 17.15 -22.34 -22.46
N GLU A 175 16.46 -22.52 -23.59
CA GLU A 175 16.25 -21.51 -24.64
C GLU A 175 14.80 -21.03 -24.74
N ASN A 176 14.02 -21.10 -23.65
CA ASN A 176 12.59 -20.72 -23.66
C ASN A 176 12.32 -19.20 -23.67
N THR A 177 13.23 -18.40 -24.23
CA THR A 177 12.99 -16.98 -24.49
C THR A 177 12.47 -16.72 -25.90
N SER A 178 12.52 -17.71 -26.79
CA SER A 178 11.88 -17.58 -28.08
C SER A 178 10.38 -17.81 -27.93
N PRO A 179 9.52 -17.00 -28.60
CA PRO A 179 8.12 -17.35 -28.74
C PRO A 179 8.06 -18.80 -29.22
N THR A 180 7.21 -19.63 -28.59
CA THR A 180 6.92 -20.94 -29.17
C THR A 180 6.60 -20.71 -30.64
N ARG A 181 7.18 -21.49 -31.54
CA ARG A 181 7.09 -21.27 -33.01
C ARG A 181 5.66 -21.13 -33.54
N ASP A 182 4.70 -21.60 -32.79
CA ASP A 182 3.28 -21.30 -32.98
C ASP A 182 2.96 -20.07 -32.14
N SER A 183 3.15 -18.88 -32.70
CA SER A 183 2.84 -17.59 -32.11
C SER A 183 1.39 -17.52 -31.61
N THR A 184 1.11 -18.22 -30.52
CA THR A 184 -0.22 -18.25 -29.93
C THR A 184 -0.45 -16.89 -29.28
N TYR A 185 -1.42 -16.19 -29.81
CA TYR A 185 -1.83 -14.89 -29.33
C TYR A 185 -2.91 -15.05 -28.26
N LEU A 186 -2.78 -14.27 -27.19
CA LEU A 186 -3.81 -14.12 -26.15
C LEU A 186 -4.30 -12.66 -26.13
N ASP A 187 -5.59 -12.44 -26.26
CA ASP A 187 -6.18 -11.12 -25.96
C ASP A 187 -6.14 -10.89 -24.44
N CYS A 188 -5.10 -10.23 -23.96
CA CYS A 188 -4.91 -9.85 -22.56
C CYS A 188 -4.94 -8.33 -22.34
N ARG A 189 -5.61 -7.59 -23.23
CA ARG A 189 -5.79 -6.13 -23.11
C ARG A 189 -6.57 -5.71 -21.87
N GLY A 190 -6.25 -4.56 -21.28
CA GLY A 190 -6.89 -4.00 -20.09
C GLY A 190 -6.02 -4.13 -18.84
N GLY A 191 -6.62 -4.04 -17.67
CA GLY A 191 -5.90 -4.02 -16.40
C GLY A 191 -5.14 -2.71 -16.17
N TRP A 192 -4.12 -2.76 -15.35
CA TRP A 192 -3.33 -1.60 -14.95
C TRP A 192 -1.84 -1.88 -15.11
N HIS A 193 -1.08 -0.85 -15.45
CA HIS A 193 0.37 -0.85 -15.27
C HIS A 193 0.70 -0.90 -13.78
N ASP A 194 1.79 -1.56 -13.43
CA ASP A 194 2.14 -1.82 -12.04
C ASP A 194 2.62 -0.56 -11.31
N ALA A 195 3.48 0.22 -11.95
CA ALA A 195 4.08 1.42 -11.38
C ALA A 195 4.39 2.48 -12.46
N SER A 196 5.65 2.93 -12.58
CA SER A 196 6.10 3.89 -13.61
C SER A 196 6.42 3.24 -14.95
N ASP A 197 6.59 1.94 -14.95
CA ASP A 197 6.77 1.09 -16.14
C ASP A 197 5.43 0.64 -16.72
N CYS A 198 5.48 -0.17 -17.78
CA CYS A 198 4.28 -0.71 -18.39
C CYS A 198 4.05 -2.20 -18.07
N LEU A 199 4.77 -2.78 -17.13
CA LEU A 199 4.54 -4.16 -16.69
C LEU A 199 3.17 -4.32 -16.03
N GLN A 200 2.63 -5.53 -16.14
CA GLN A 200 1.40 -5.91 -15.45
C GLN A 200 1.59 -7.31 -14.83
N TYR A 201 1.20 -7.43 -13.57
CA TYR A 201 1.33 -8.69 -12.84
C TYR A 201 -0.02 -9.14 -12.29
N THR A 202 -0.31 -10.43 -12.42
CA THR A 202 -1.52 -11.01 -11.82
C THR A 202 -1.49 -10.85 -10.30
N THR A 203 -0.33 -10.98 -9.68
CA THR A 203 -0.21 -10.93 -8.24
C THR A 203 -0.53 -9.54 -7.66
N THR A 204 0.04 -8.45 -8.20
CA THR A 204 -0.26 -7.08 -7.72
C THR A 204 -1.66 -6.63 -8.12
N SER A 205 -2.10 -6.96 -9.34
CA SER A 205 -3.47 -6.66 -9.78
C SER A 205 -4.53 -7.41 -8.96
N ALA A 206 -4.33 -8.69 -8.64
CA ALA A 206 -5.24 -9.45 -7.78
C ALA A 206 -5.27 -8.87 -6.36
N THR A 207 -4.11 -8.44 -5.83
CA THR A 207 -4.01 -7.72 -4.56
C THR A 207 -4.87 -6.46 -4.57
N ALA A 208 -4.73 -5.62 -5.59
CA ALA A 208 -5.51 -4.39 -5.74
C ALA A 208 -7.02 -4.69 -5.85
N ILE A 209 -7.41 -5.64 -6.71
CA ILE A 209 -8.80 -6.04 -6.92
C ILE A 209 -9.42 -6.55 -5.61
N TYR A 210 -8.72 -7.45 -4.90
CA TYR A 210 -9.26 -8.03 -3.68
C TYR A 210 -9.43 -6.97 -2.58
N GLN A 211 -8.45 -6.08 -2.41
CA GLN A 211 -8.51 -5.00 -1.43
C GLN A 211 -9.68 -4.05 -1.69
N MET A 212 -9.87 -3.62 -2.94
CA MET A 212 -11.02 -2.78 -3.33
C MET A 212 -12.36 -3.49 -3.06
N MET A 213 -12.48 -4.77 -3.41
CA MET A 213 -13.70 -5.54 -3.13
C MET A 213 -13.97 -5.66 -1.64
N PHE A 214 -12.93 -5.95 -0.85
CA PHE A 214 -13.06 -6.04 0.60
C PHE A 214 -13.46 -4.70 1.21
N ALA A 215 -12.83 -3.59 0.79
CA ALA A 215 -13.18 -2.24 1.23
C ALA A 215 -14.64 -1.90 0.94
N TYR A 216 -15.10 -2.16 -0.29
CA TYR A 216 -16.49 -1.94 -0.68
C TYR A 216 -17.46 -2.78 0.15
N MET A 217 -17.16 -4.06 0.38
CA MET A 217 -18.00 -4.93 1.20
C MET A 217 -18.07 -4.52 2.67
N GLN A 218 -17.01 -3.90 3.22
CA GLN A 218 -17.02 -3.37 4.58
C GLN A 218 -17.77 -2.04 4.69
N CYS A 219 -17.59 -1.13 3.73
CA CYS A 219 -18.06 0.25 3.79
C CYS A 219 -18.53 0.74 2.41
N PRO A 220 -19.65 0.26 1.87
CA PRO A 220 -20.12 0.69 0.54
C PRO A 220 -20.31 2.21 0.43
N GLY A 221 -20.77 2.85 1.49
CA GLY A 221 -21.02 4.30 1.55
C GLY A 221 -19.77 5.18 1.60
N ALA A 222 -18.56 4.60 1.54
CA ALA A 222 -17.30 5.34 1.46
C ALA A 222 -16.95 5.75 0.02
N PHE A 223 -17.68 5.24 -0.98
CA PHE A 223 -17.35 5.40 -2.39
C PHE A 223 -18.50 6.09 -3.14
N GLY A 224 -18.14 7.13 -3.91
CA GLY A 224 -19.06 7.93 -4.71
C GLY A 224 -19.33 7.32 -6.08
N ASP A 225 -20.08 8.08 -6.90
CA ASP A 225 -20.36 7.81 -8.31
C ASP A 225 -20.13 9.14 -9.05
N SER A 226 -18.91 9.37 -9.46
CA SER A 226 -18.44 10.58 -10.15
C SER A 226 -17.70 10.30 -11.46
N HIS A 227 -17.54 9.01 -11.80
CA HIS A 227 -16.91 8.54 -13.04
C HIS A 227 -17.77 7.48 -13.72
N ASN A 228 -17.72 7.47 -15.04
CA ASN A 228 -18.27 6.39 -15.86
C ASN A 228 -17.40 5.14 -15.77
N SER A 229 -17.90 3.99 -16.22
CA SER A 229 -17.18 2.71 -16.21
C SER A 229 -15.88 2.72 -17.05
N ASP A 230 -15.77 3.63 -18.02
CA ASP A 230 -14.54 3.86 -18.78
C ASP A 230 -13.52 4.74 -18.04
N GLY A 231 -13.86 5.26 -16.85
CA GLY A 231 -13.03 6.11 -16.01
C GLY A 231 -13.10 7.60 -16.36
N THR A 232 -13.91 8.01 -17.32
CA THR A 232 -14.16 9.43 -17.61
C THR A 232 -15.10 10.04 -16.57
N ALA A 233 -14.99 11.36 -16.35
CA ALA A 233 -15.87 12.05 -15.41
C ALA A 233 -17.35 11.93 -15.81
N GLY A 234 -18.22 11.65 -14.84
CA GLY A 234 -19.66 11.50 -15.01
C GLY A 234 -20.21 10.40 -14.11
N ALA A 235 -21.45 10.53 -13.65
CA ALA A 235 -22.13 9.50 -12.86
C ALA A 235 -22.84 8.51 -13.78
N ASN A 236 -22.79 7.21 -13.42
CA ASN A 236 -23.44 6.15 -14.20
C ASN A 236 -24.37 5.25 -13.37
N GLY A 237 -24.60 5.58 -12.10
CA GLY A 237 -25.42 4.82 -11.16
C GLY A 237 -24.68 3.65 -10.51
N ILE A 238 -23.36 3.54 -10.70
CA ILE A 238 -22.49 2.51 -10.13
C ILE A 238 -21.39 3.19 -9.32
N PRO A 239 -21.11 2.74 -8.08
CA PRO A 239 -20.01 3.31 -7.32
C PRO A 239 -18.67 3.20 -8.06
N ASP A 240 -17.87 4.25 -8.06
CA ASP A 240 -16.60 4.36 -8.76
C ASP A 240 -15.66 3.18 -8.49
N ILE A 241 -15.60 2.71 -7.24
CA ILE A 241 -14.78 1.55 -6.87
C ILE A 241 -15.28 0.26 -7.55
N VAL A 242 -16.59 0.11 -7.75
CA VAL A 242 -17.17 -1.08 -8.41
C VAL A 242 -16.79 -1.10 -9.89
N ASP A 243 -16.73 0.05 -10.54
CA ASP A 243 -16.25 0.18 -11.91
C ASP A 243 -14.76 -0.15 -12.03
N GLU A 244 -13.92 0.28 -11.07
CA GLU A 244 -12.50 -0.10 -11.04
C GLU A 244 -12.31 -1.60 -10.76
N ILE A 245 -13.08 -2.19 -9.85
CA ILE A 245 -13.12 -3.63 -9.61
C ILE A 245 -13.51 -4.38 -10.89
N TYR A 246 -14.53 -3.92 -11.59
CA TYR A 246 -14.96 -4.51 -12.86
C TYR A 246 -13.88 -4.42 -13.93
N TRP A 247 -13.17 -3.29 -14.03
CA TRP A 247 -12.03 -3.11 -14.93
C TRP A 247 -10.95 -4.16 -14.69
N GLY A 248 -10.52 -4.32 -13.46
CA GLY A 248 -9.50 -5.29 -13.06
C GLY A 248 -9.94 -6.73 -13.25
N LEU A 249 -11.16 -7.09 -12.83
CA LEU A 249 -11.67 -8.45 -12.98
C LEU A 249 -11.87 -8.85 -14.45
N ARG A 250 -12.20 -7.90 -15.34
CA ARG A 250 -12.23 -8.18 -16.78
C ARG A 250 -10.87 -8.59 -17.31
N TRP A 251 -9.81 -7.90 -16.89
CA TRP A 251 -8.45 -8.26 -17.26
C TRP A 251 -8.04 -9.59 -16.63
N LEU A 252 -8.30 -9.81 -15.35
CA LEU A 252 -8.00 -11.06 -14.66
C LEU A 252 -8.71 -12.25 -15.34
N ASN A 253 -9.95 -12.05 -15.81
CA ASN A 253 -10.70 -13.06 -16.57
C ASN A 253 -10.02 -13.42 -17.90
N ARG A 254 -9.35 -12.47 -18.57
CA ARG A 254 -8.56 -12.71 -19.78
C ARG A 254 -7.27 -13.46 -19.48
N MET A 255 -6.65 -13.19 -18.33
CA MET A 255 -5.46 -13.91 -17.87
C MET A 255 -5.75 -15.36 -17.41
N ASN A 256 -7.02 -15.76 -17.37
CA ASN A 256 -7.48 -17.13 -17.17
C ASN A 256 -8.51 -17.51 -18.26
N PRO A 257 -8.10 -17.68 -19.53
CA PRO A 257 -9.02 -17.81 -20.66
C PRO A 257 -9.76 -19.14 -20.67
N ARG A 258 -9.14 -20.23 -20.22
CA ARG A 258 -9.68 -21.60 -20.23
C ARG A 258 -9.49 -22.27 -18.87
N PRO A 259 -10.24 -23.33 -18.56
CA PRO A 259 -9.98 -24.15 -17.38
C PRO A 259 -8.51 -24.56 -17.27
N TYR A 260 -7.93 -24.34 -16.09
CA TYR A 260 -6.53 -24.67 -15.77
C TYR A 260 -5.45 -23.91 -16.56
N GLU A 261 -5.80 -22.98 -17.42
CA GLU A 261 -4.87 -22.13 -18.17
C GLU A 261 -4.81 -20.75 -17.51
N MET A 262 -3.65 -20.39 -16.97
CA MET A 262 -3.42 -19.14 -16.24
C MET A 262 -2.14 -18.46 -16.70
N TYR A 263 -2.16 -17.15 -16.62
CA TYR A 263 -1.01 -16.29 -16.92
C TYR A 263 -0.75 -15.37 -15.74
N ASN A 264 0.51 -15.10 -15.40
CA ASN A 264 0.87 -14.34 -14.22
C ASN A 264 1.48 -12.97 -14.51
N GLN A 265 1.85 -12.68 -15.77
CA GLN A 265 2.58 -11.46 -16.10
C GLN A 265 2.39 -11.07 -17.56
N ILE A 266 2.35 -9.76 -17.82
CA ILE A 266 2.50 -9.16 -19.16
C ILE A 266 3.74 -8.27 -19.15
N ALA A 267 4.54 -8.32 -20.21
CA ALA A 267 5.88 -7.76 -20.33
C ALA A 267 6.88 -8.45 -19.40
N ASP A 268 8.08 -7.94 -19.30
CA ASP A 268 9.17 -8.33 -18.41
C ASP A 268 10.17 -7.18 -18.28
N ASP A 269 11.27 -7.39 -17.55
CA ASP A 269 12.25 -6.36 -17.23
C ASP A 269 13.00 -5.74 -18.41
N ARG A 270 12.75 -6.17 -19.66
CA ARG A 270 13.11 -5.43 -20.87
C ARG A 270 12.32 -4.14 -21.00
N ASP A 271 11.21 -4.01 -20.26
CA ASP A 271 10.43 -2.78 -20.11
C ASP A 271 11.17 -1.69 -19.31
N HIS A 272 12.09 -2.06 -18.42
CA HIS A 272 12.84 -1.14 -17.54
C HIS A 272 13.90 -0.32 -18.32
N VAL A 273 13.54 0.26 -19.45
CA VAL A 273 14.40 1.09 -20.28
C VAL A 273 14.10 2.60 -20.16
N GLY A 274 13.51 2.98 -19.04
CA GLY A 274 13.14 4.36 -18.69
C GLY A 274 11.66 4.64 -18.86
N MET A 275 11.22 5.73 -18.25
CA MET A 275 9.82 6.16 -18.30
C MET A 275 9.37 6.55 -19.70
N ARG A 276 8.26 6.00 -20.15
CA ARG A 276 7.66 6.23 -21.47
C ARG A 276 6.19 6.57 -21.34
N LEU A 277 5.66 7.31 -22.29
CA LEU A 277 4.21 7.41 -22.44
C LEU A 277 3.67 6.05 -22.89
N PRO A 278 2.73 5.44 -22.15
CA PRO A 278 2.22 4.11 -22.51
C PRO A 278 1.65 4.03 -23.95
N SER A 279 1.00 5.08 -24.42
CA SER A 279 0.47 5.15 -25.79
C SER A 279 1.54 5.26 -26.90
N LYS A 280 2.80 5.52 -26.52
CA LYS A 280 3.94 5.62 -27.44
C LYS A 280 5.05 4.63 -27.05
N ASP A 281 4.70 3.55 -26.39
CA ASP A 281 5.66 2.52 -26.02
C ASP A 281 6.23 1.82 -27.25
N MET A 282 7.58 1.85 -27.32
CA MET A 282 8.38 1.24 -28.39
C MET A 282 9.34 0.19 -27.84
N ALA A 283 9.04 -0.39 -26.68
CA ALA A 283 9.82 -1.49 -26.13
C ALA A 283 9.90 -2.64 -27.12
N ASP A 284 11.07 -3.28 -27.17
CA ASP A 284 11.35 -4.41 -28.06
C ASP A 284 11.58 -5.67 -27.22
N TYR A 285 10.68 -6.62 -27.36
CA TYR A 285 10.74 -7.91 -26.65
C TYR A 285 11.37 -9.03 -27.51
N GLY A 286 12.10 -8.67 -28.57
CA GLY A 286 12.80 -9.60 -29.46
C GLY A 286 12.09 -9.89 -30.77
N TRP A 287 10.94 -9.23 -31.02
CA TRP A 287 10.18 -9.34 -32.28
C TRP A 287 9.80 -7.99 -32.90
N GLY A 288 10.59 -6.94 -32.55
CA GLY A 288 10.47 -5.60 -33.12
C GLY A 288 9.84 -4.59 -32.18
N LYS A 289 10.24 -3.32 -32.37
CA LYS A 289 9.79 -2.20 -31.53
C LYS A 289 8.29 -1.97 -31.59
N GLY A 290 7.67 -1.73 -30.43
CA GLY A 290 6.24 -1.48 -30.32
C GLY A 290 5.36 -2.65 -30.76
N GLY A 291 5.92 -3.86 -30.78
CA GLY A 291 5.19 -5.12 -30.98
C GLY A 291 4.31 -5.48 -29.79
N PRO A 292 3.53 -6.58 -29.90
CA PRO A 292 2.79 -7.10 -28.77
C PRO A 292 3.74 -7.46 -27.62
N ARG A 293 3.31 -7.25 -26.37
CA ARG A 293 4.10 -7.62 -25.20
C ARG A 293 4.03 -9.13 -24.93
N PRO A 294 5.05 -9.76 -24.30
CA PRO A 294 4.98 -11.16 -23.87
C PRO A 294 3.94 -11.32 -22.76
N VAL A 295 3.21 -12.42 -22.81
CA VAL A 295 2.33 -12.86 -21.72
C VAL A 295 2.83 -14.20 -21.18
N TRP A 296 3.17 -14.23 -19.88
CA TRP A 296 3.87 -15.35 -19.27
C TRP A 296 2.90 -16.38 -18.70
N TYR A 297 3.03 -17.61 -19.17
CA TYR A 297 2.19 -18.74 -18.77
C TYR A 297 2.61 -19.28 -17.39
N CYS A 298 1.63 -19.54 -16.51
CA CYS A 298 1.85 -20.21 -15.23
C CYS A 298 2.05 -21.73 -15.47
N SER A 299 3.26 -22.12 -15.81
CA SER A 299 3.57 -23.54 -16.04
C SER A 299 3.61 -24.34 -14.73
N GLY A 300 3.90 -23.67 -13.62
CA GLY A 300 4.19 -24.32 -12.33
C GLY A 300 5.57 -24.98 -12.27
N GLU A 301 6.42 -24.68 -13.26
CA GLU A 301 7.83 -25.07 -13.33
C GLU A 301 8.70 -23.82 -13.31
N PRO A 302 9.98 -23.93 -12.86
CA PRO A 302 10.91 -22.81 -12.89
C PRO A 302 11.02 -22.18 -14.28
N GLN A 303 10.98 -20.85 -14.30
CA GLN A 303 11.09 -20.02 -15.50
C GLN A 303 12.31 -19.09 -15.41
N MET A 304 12.56 -18.27 -16.42
CA MET A 304 13.71 -17.35 -16.45
C MET A 304 13.76 -16.41 -15.26
N ARG A 305 14.95 -16.23 -14.73
CA ARG A 305 15.30 -15.23 -13.71
C ARG A 305 16.59 -14.53 -14.13
N GLY A 306 16.48 -13.58 -15.05
CA GLY A 306 17.59 -12.79 -15.56
C GLY A 306 18.48 -13.54 -16.56
N ARG A 307 19.61 -12.91 -16.89
CA ARG A 307 20.61 -13.44 -17.82
C ARG A 307 21.30 -14.68 -17.25
N HIS A 308 22.02 -15.41 -18.10
CA HIS A 308 22.90 -16.51 -17.72
C HIS A 308 22.17 -17.81 -17.27
N GLY A 309 20.96 -18.06 -17.75
CA GLY A 309 20.26 -19.32 -17.53
C GLY A 309 19.81 -19.55 -16.07
N LEU A 310 19.72 -18.48 -15.29
CA LEU A 310 19.13 -18.58 -13.97
C LEU A 310 17.63 -18.89 -14.07
N LEU A 311 17.13 -19.70 -13.16
CA LEU A 311 15.73 -20.03 -13.03
C LEU A 311 15.14 -19.48 -11.74
N ASN A 312 13.86 -19.14 -11.75
CA ASN A 312 13.14 -18.73 -10.56
C ASN A 312 12.76 -19.97 -9.70
N ASN A 313 12.26 -19.71 -8.50
CA ASN A 313 11.92 -20.72 -7.51
C ASN A 313 10.45 -21.19 -7.62
N THR A 314 9.89 -21.26 -8.82
CA THR A 314 8.53 -21.77 -9.01
C THR A 314 8.46 -23.25 -8.61
N THR A 315 7.46 -23.61 -7.80
CA THR A 315 7.24 -24.98 -7.29
C THR A 315 5.85 -25.51 -7.62
N GLY A 316 4.97 -24.67 -8.17
CA GLY A 316 3.60 -24.99 -8.50
C GLY A 316 2.83 -23.75 -8.97
N ILE A 317 1.50 -23.81 -8.94
CA ILE A 317 0.65 -22.69 -9.37
C ILE A 317 -0.34 -22.25 -8.29
N ALA A 318 -0.31 -22.83 -7.10
CA ALA A 318 -1.37 -22.62 -6.10
C ALA A 318 -1.44 -21.18 -5.60
N SER A 319 -0.32 -20.46 -5.48
CA SER A 319 -0.34 -19.04 -5.10
C SER A 319 -1.12 -18.19 -6.11
N THR A 320 -0.86 -18.36 -7.40
CA THR A 320 -1.58 -17.64 -8.47
C THR A 320 -3.03 -18.13 -8.60
N ALA A 321 -3.25 -19.44 -8.54
CA ALA A 321 -4.58 -20.04 -8.64
C ALA A 321 -5.50 -19.60 -7.48
N GLY A 322 -4.97 -19.48 -6.27
CA GLY A 322 -5.68 -18.97 -5.10
C GLY A 322 -6.11 -17.51 -5.28
N LYS A 323 -5.23 -16.67 -5.86
CA LYS A 323 -5.55 -15.27 -6.19
C LYS A 323 -6.67 -15.17 -7.22
N PHE A 324 -6.63 -15.96 -8.30
CA PHE A 324 -7.74 -16.02 -9.26
C PHE A 324 -9.04 -16.46 -8.59
N ALA A 325 -8.99 -17.56 -7.82
CA ALA A 325 -10.17 -18.13 -7.19
C ALA A 325 -10.83 -17.20 -6.18
N SER A 326 -10.06 -16.58 -5.29
CA SER A 326 -10.56 -15.63 -4.29
C SER A 326 -11.15 -14.37 -4.94
N CYS A 327 -10.45 -13.80 -5.94
CA CYS A 327 -10.93 -12.63 -6.68
C CYS A 327 -12.22 -12.95 -7.47
N PHE A 328 -12.32 -14.09 -8.11
CA PHE A 328 -13.53 -14.48 -8.85
C PHE A 328 -14.70 -14.79 -7.91
N ALA A 329 -14.47 -15.50 -6.81
CA ALA A 329 -15.52 -15.83 -5.85
C ALA A 329 -16.10 -14.58 -5.17
N LEU A 330 -15.25 -13.70 -4.65
CA LEU A 330 -15.70 -12.43 -4.06
C LEU A 330 -16.28 -11.50 -5.13
N GLY A 331 -15.61 -11.37 -6.27
CA GLY A 331 -16.03 -10.52 -7.39
C GLY A 331 -17.40 -10.89 -7.93
N SER A 332 -17.73 -12.20 -7.98
CA SER A 332 -19.05 -12.64 -8.41
C SER A 332 -20.18 -12.14 -7.48
N ARG A 333 -19.89 -11.99 -6.19
CA ARG A 333 -20.86 -11.47 -5.22
C ARG A 333 -20.95 -9.94 -5.27
N VAL A 334 -19.81 -9.26 -5.38
CA VAL A 334 -19.73 -7.80 -5.46
C VAL A 334 -20.37 -7.28 -6.74
N LEU A 335 -20.09 -7.90 -7.88
CA LEU A 335 -20.55 -7.42 -9.18
C LEU A 335 -21.96 -7.84 -9.55
N ARG A 336 -22.55 -8.82 -8.86
CA ARG A 336 -23.90 -9.33 -9.21
C ARG A 336 -24.98 -8.26 -9.32
N PRO A 337 -25.05 -7.24 -8.44
CA PRO A 337 -26.05 -6.18 -8.55
C PRO A 337 -25.87 -5.27 -9.77
N PHE A 338 -24.64 -5.11 -10.27
CA PHE A 338 -24.26 -4.12 -11.28
C PHE A 338 -23.96 -4.75 -12.64
N TYR A 339 -23.25 -5.88 -12.67
CA TYR A 339 -22.77 -6.58 -13.86
C TYR A 339 -23.15 -8.08 -13.81
N PRO A 340 -24.45 -8.46 -13.78
CA PRO A 340 -24.89 -9.82 -13.47
C PRO A 340 -24.36 -10.90 -14.43
N ALA A 341 -24.28 -10.61 -15.72
CA ALA A 341 -23.78 -11.55 -16.72
C ALA A 341 -22.28 -11.86 -16.52
N PHE A 342 -21.48 -10.84 -16.27
CA PHE A 342 -20.06 -11.01 -15.99
C PHE A 342 -19.82 -11.68 -14.63
N ALA A 343 -20.58 -11.31 -13.61
CA ALA A 343 -20.55 -11.96 -12.30
C ALA A 343 -20.82 -13.47 -12.38
N ALA A 344 -21.75 -13.90 -13.24
CA ALA A 344 -22.00 -15.31 -13.50
C ALA A 344 -20.79 -16.00 -14.15
N THR A 345 -20.17 -15.36 -15.15
CA THR A 345 -18.98 -15.89 -15.83
C THR A 345 -17.83 -16.18 -14.86
N ILE A 346 -17.48 -15.21 -14.00
CA ILE A 346 -16.36 -15.38 -13.05
C ILE A 346 -16.72 -16.31 -11.89
N ARG A 347 -17.99 -16.37 -11.49
CA ARG A 347 -18.46 -17.36 -10.50
C ARG A 347 -18.15 -18.78 -10.95
N ASP A 348 -18.43 -19.11 -12.20
CA ASP A 348 -18.23 -20.45 -12.74
C ASP A 348 -16.74 -20.82 -12.87
N LYS A 349 -15.87 -19.81 -12.99
CA LYS A 349 -14.41 -19.98 -13.00
C LYS A 349 -13.76 -20.13 -11.62
N ALA A 350 -14.36 -19.58 -10.57
CA ALA A 350 -13.76 -19.52 -9.24
C ALA A 350 -13.33 -20.89 -8.70
N ALA A 351 -14.26 -21.85 -8.71
CA ALA A 351 -13.96 -23.21 -8.25
C ALA A 351 -12.95 -23.93 -9.15
N VAL A 352 -12.98 -23.68 -10.46
CA VAL A 352 -12.03 -24.27 -11.41
C VAL A 352 -10.61 -23.77 -11.14
N ALA A 353 -10.44 -22.47 -10.87
CA ALA A 353 -9.16 -21.89 -10.50
C ALA A 353 -8.65 -22.48 -9.18
N TYR A 354 -9.49 -22.58 -8.15
CA TYR A 354 -9.14 -23.23 -6.89
C TYR A 354 -8.64 -24.67 -7.09
N HIS A 355 -9.37 -25.47 -7.84
CA HIS A 355 -8.98 -26.86 -8.10
C HIS A 355 -7.70 -26.99 -8.93
N ALA A 356 -7.34 -25.99 -9.76
CA ALA A 356 -6.04 -25.93 -10.41
C ALA A 356 -4.91 -25.84 -9.38
N GLY A 357 -5.05 -24.98 -8.37
CA GLY A 357 -4.10 -24.86 -7.26
C GLY A 357 -3.99 -26.13 -6.41
N VAL A 358 -5.13 -26.79 -6.14
CA VAL A 358 -5.15 -28.07 -5.43
C VAL A 358 -4.39 -29.17 -6.20
N ARG A 359 -4.50 -29.18 -7.52
CA ARG A 359 -3.83 -30.19 -8.38
C ARG A 359 -2.32 -29.98 -8.50
N LYS A 360 -1.86 -28.72 -8.50
CA LYS A 360 -0.45 -28.38 -8.62
C LYS A 360 -0.06 -27.39 -7.51
N PRO A 361 0.08 -27.89 -6.26
CA PRO A 361 0.41 -27.06 -5.11
C PRO A 361 1.83 -26.48 -5.26
N GLY A 362 2.04 -25.29 -4.70
CA GLY A 362 3.31 -24.58 -4.75
C GLY A 362 3.14 -23.13 -5.18
N ALA A 363 4.21 -22.33 -5.03
CA ALA A 363 4.25 -20.92 -5.42
C ALA A 363 4.68 -20.77 -6.89
N CYS A 364 3.99 -19.88 -7.61
CA CYS A 364 4.35 -19.48 -8.97
C CYS A 364 5.01 -18.12 -8.94
N GLN A 365 6.22 -18.01 -9.47
CA GLN A 365 6.99 -16.78 -9.51
C GLN A 365 6.75 -16.01 -10.80
N THR A 366 7.05 -14.72 -10.77
CA THR A 366 7.21 -13.91 -11.99
C THR A 366 8.51 -14.26 -12.71
N ALA A 367 8.64 -13.83 -13.97
CA ALA A 367 9.81 -14.07 -14.79
C ALA A 367 10.55 -12.76 -15.10
N SER A 368 11.86 -12.85 -15.30
CA SER A 368 12.68 -11.73 -15.77
C SER A 368 13.70 -12.21 -16.81
N VAL A 369 14.16 -11.30 -17.67
CA VAL A 369 15.02 -11.63 -18.81
C VAL A 369 16.41 -11.02 -18.69
N LEU A 370 16.53 -9.79 -18.17
CA LEU A 370 17.78 -9.04 -18.09
C LEU A 370 18.40 -9.07 -16.70
N SER A 371 17.58 -8.93 -15.67
CA SER A 371 17.94 -8.78 -14.27
C SER A 371 17.41 -9.97 -13.45
N PRO A 372 18.08 -10.40 -12.37
CA PRO A 372 17.57 -11.48 -11.52
C PRO A 372 16.38 -11.05 -10.64
N TYR A 373 15.82 -9.87 -10.83
CA TYR A 373 14.68 -9.36 -10.07
C TYR A 373 13.39 -10.10 -10.46
N ILE A 374 12.67 -10.58 -9.45
CA ILE A 374 11.34 -11.18 -9.58
C ILE A 374 10.49 -10.79 -8.36
N TYR A 375 9.18 -10.84 -8.49
CA TYR A 375 8.25 -10.84 -7.36
C TYR A 375 8.19 -12.24 -6.78
N GLU A 376 8.93 -12.46 -5.66
CA GLU A 376 9.13 -13.78 -5.07
C GLU A 376 8.07 -14.08 -4.02
N GLU A 377 7.34 -15.19 -4.20
CA GLU A 377 6.44 -15.77 -3.20
C GLU A 377 7.08 -17.01 -2.59
N THR A 378 7.01 -17.17 -1.28
CA THR A 378 7.53 -18.35 -0.57
C THR A 378 6.43 -19.27 -0.07
N ASP A 379 5.24 -18.74 0.12
CA ASP A 379 4.08 -19.44 0.64
C ASP A 379 2.96 -19.41 -0.42
N TRP A 380 1.99 -20.29 -0.29
CA TRP A 380 0.84 -20.41 -1.17
C TRP A 380 -0.41 -20.87 -0.42
N GLN A 381 -0.23 -21.30 0.82
CA GLN A 381 -1.30 -21.81 1.67
C GLN A 381 -2.26 -20.70 2.07
N ASP A 382 -1.77 -19.51 2.30
CA ASP A 382 -2.54 -18.28 2.59
C ASP A 382 -3.45 -17.89 1.41
N ASP A 383 -2.97 -18.00 0.19
CA ASP A 383 -3.76 -17.79 -1.02
C ASP A 383 -4.91 -18.83 -1.13
N MET A 384 -4.60 -20.07 -0.86
CA MET A 384 -5.58 -21.16 -0.91
C MET A 384 -6.55 -21.13 0.26
N GLU A 385 -6.13 -20.66 1.45
CA GLU A 385 -6.99 -20.37 2.59
C GLU A 385 -8.07 -19.36 2.21
N LEU A 386 -7.62 -18.22 1.68
CA LEU A 386 -8.52 -17.13 1.30
C LEU A 386 -9.46 -17.55 0.18
N ALA A 387 -8.95 -18.29 -0.83
CA ALA A 387 -9.75 -18.81 -1.92
C ALA A 387 -10.82 -19.80 -1.43
N ALA A 388 -10.46 -20.74 -0.58
CA ALA A 388 -11.40 -21.69 -0.02
C ALA A 388 -12.47 -21.00 0.83
N PHE A 389 -12.10 -20.01 1.65
CA PHE A 389 -13.07 -19.23 2.41
C PHE A 389 -14.06 -18.48 1.52
N GLU A 390 -13.58 -17.81 0.46
CA GLU A 390 -14.48 -17.08 -0.46
C GLU A 390 -15.39 -18.03 -1.27
N LEU A 391 -14.91 -19.22 -1.60
CA LEU A 391 -15.75 -20.28 -2.20
C LEU A 391 -16.81 -20.78 -1.21
N TYR A 392 -16.46 -20.95 0.07
CA TYR A 392 -17.45 -21.24 1.11
C TYR A 392 -18.53 -20.14 1.16
N ARG A 393 -18.14 -18.89 1.16
CA ARG A 393 -19.08 -17.75 1.18
C ARG A 393 -19.93 -17.63 -0.09
N MET A 394 -19.43 -18.12 -1.21
CA MET A 394 -20.13 -18.12 -2.49
C MET A 394 -21.10 -19.29 -2.62
N THR A 395 -20.73 -20.48 -2.11
CA THR A 395 -21.44 -21.75 -2.35
C THR A 395 -22.16 -22.32 -1.13
N THR A 396 -21.84 -21.87 0.07
CA THR A 396 -22.29 -22.41 1.37
C THR A 396 -21.88 -23.87 1.64
N ARG A 397 -20.90 -24.39 0.93
CA ARG A 397 -20.42 -25.77 1.07
C ARG A 397 -19.37 -25.86 2.17
N ASP A 398 -19.62 -26.67 3.19
CA ASP A 398 -18.76 -26.84 4.37
C ASP A 398 -17.40 -27.49 4.07
N ASP A 399 -17.24 -28.22 2.96
CA ASP A 399 -15.96 -28.75 2.52
C ASP A 399 -14.95 -27.63 2.23
N TYR A 400 -15.37 -26.54 1.59
CA TYR A 400 -14.52 -25.36 1.41
C TYR A 400 -14.17 -24.65 2.73
N TYR A 401 -15.08 -24.61 3.71
CA TYR A 401 -14.73 -24.10 5.03
C TYR A 401 -13.68 -24.97 5.73
N SER A 402 -13.82 -26.30 5.61
CA SER A 402 -12.85 -27.26 6.16
C SER A 402 -11.49 -27.14 5.48
N ASP A 403 -11.46 -26.93 4.18
CA ASP A 403 -10.25 -26.67 3.42
C ASP A 403 -9.58 -25.36 3.86
N ALA A 404 -10.36 -24.28 4.01
CA ALA A 404 -9.83 -23.00 4.49
C ALA A 404 -9.17 -23.14 5.88
N ALA A 405 -9.83 -23.85 6.82
CA ALA A 405 -9.27 -24.11 8.14
C ALA A 405 -7.99 -24.99 8.06
N ARG A 406 -7.96 -25.97 7.17
CA ARG A 406 -6.77 -26.80 6.94
C ARG A 406 -5.60 -26.00 6.40
N TYR A 407 -5.84 -25.11 5.44
CA TYR A 407 -4.80 -24.23 4.90
C TYR A 407 -4.34 -23.21 5.94
N ALA A 408 -5.24 -22.64 6.73
CA ALA A 408 -4.89 -21.73 7.83
C ALA A 408 -3.89 -22.36 8.82
N HIS A 409 -4.09 -23.63 9.19
CA HIS A 409 -3.14 -24.38 10.02
C HIS A 409 -1.83 -24.73 9.30
N ALA A 410 -1.83 -24.79 7.97
CA ALA A 410 -0.64 -25.08 7.17
C ALA A 410 0.21 -23.85 6.87
N VAL A 411 -0.38 -22.64 6.95
CA VAL A 411 0.39 -21.39 6.86
C VAL A 411 1.42 -21.39 8.00
N PRO A 412 2.72 -21.26 7.70
CA PRO A 412 3.70 -21.16 8.77
C PRO A 412 3.36 -19.99 9.67
N VAL A 413 3.17 -20.25 10.97
CA VAL A 413 2.95 -19.20 11.99
C VAL A 413 4.25 -18.41 12.13
N LYS A 414 4.56 -17.64 11.12
CA LYS A 414 5.65 -16.67 11.16
C LYS A 414 5.01 -15.31 11.38
N PRO A 415 5.58 -14.50 12.28
CA PRO A 415 5.19 -13.10 12.30
C PRO A 415 5.20 -12.57 10.88
N TRP A 416 4.18 -11.86 10.52
CA TRP A 416 3.94 -11.27 9.20
C TRP A 416 5.18 -10.59 8.60
N MET A 417 6.03 -10.00 9.44
CA MET A 417 7.35 -9.49 9.07
C MET A 417 8.42 -10.28 9.81
N LEU A 418 9.34 -10.90 9.08
CA LEU A 418 10.48 -11.64 9.63
C LEU A 418 11.71 -10.75 9.69
N ALA A 419 12.27 -10.52 10.89
CA ALA A 419 13.46 -9.69 11.10
C ALA A 419 13.31 -8.32 10.41
N ASP A 420 14.23 -7.90 9.59
CA ASP A 420 14.14 -6.70 8.76
C ASP A 420 13.74 -7.03 7.32
N THR A 421 13.20 -8.20 7.09
CA THR A 421 12.66 -8.61 5.80
C THR A 421 11.16 -8.76 5.92
N ALA A 422 10.40 -8.13 5.05
CA ALA A 422 9.04 -8.50 4.79
C ALA A 422 9.05 -9.19 3.45
N ARG A 423 8.91 -10.49 3.47
CA ARG A 423 8.55 -11.21 2.27
C ARG A 423 7.07 -11.01 2.03
N HIS A 424 6.62 -10.99 0.80
CA HIS A 424 5.21 -10.85 0.44
C HIS A 424 4.53 -9.54 0.87
N TYR A 425 5.24 -8.43 0.98
CA TYR A 425 4.61 -7.14 1.27
C TYR A 425 3.61 -6.71 0.19
N GLN A 426 3.80 -7.17 -1.05
CA GLN A 426 2.83 -6.96 -2.13
C GLN A 426 1.63 -7.93 -2.07
N TRP A 427 1.74 -9.00 -1.30
CA TRP A 427 0.75 -10.07 -1.28
C TRP A 427 -0.33 -9.91 -0.20
N TYR A 428 -0.19 -8.95 0.70
CA TYR A 428 -1.35 -8.58 1.52
C TYR A 428 -2.47 -8.09 0.57
N PRO A 429 -3.68 -8.57 0.65
CA PRO A 429 -4.38 -9.13 1.80
C PRO A 429 -4.31 -10.67 1.94
N PHE A 430 -3.66 -11.39 1.07
CA PHE A 430 -3.66 -12.85 1.11
C PHE A 430 -3.09 -13.35 2.43
N ILE A 431 -1.96 -12.80 2.91
CA ILE A 431 -1.43 -13.10 4.23
C ILE A 431 -2.38 -12.55 5.33
N ASN A 432 -2.80 -13.39 6.24
CA ASN A 432 -3.60 -13.11 7.43
C ASN A 432 -5.04 -12.63 7.20
N LEU A 433 -5.47 -12.21 6.02
CA LEU A 433 -6.88 -11.82 5.84
C LEU A 433 -7.81 -13.03 5.81
N GLY A 434 -7.35 -14.18 5.31
CA GLY A 434 -8.05 -15.46 5.48
C GLY A 434 -8.28 -15.77 6.96
N HIS A 435 -7.26 -15.63 7.79
CA HIS A 435 -7.36 -15.78 9.25
C HIS A 435 -8.41 -14.87 9.88
N TYR A 436 -8.44 -13.58 9.49
CA TYR A 436 -9.47 -12.65 9.95
C TYR A 436 -10.87 -13.10 9.58
N LEU A 437 -11.07 -13.52 8.33
CA LEU A 437 -12.38 -13.92 7.81
C LEU A 437 -12.88 -15.20 8.48
N LEU A 438 -12.03 -16.21 8.62
CA LEU A 438 -12.34 -17.45 9.34
C LEU A 438 -12.66 -17.19 10.82
N ALA A 439 -11.84 -16.38 11.49
CA ALA A 439 -12.03 -16.02 12.89
C ALA A 439 -13.33 -15.22 13.14
N ARG A 440 -13.78 -14.45 12.14
CA ARG A 440 -15.05 -13.71 12.19
C ARG A 440 -16.26 -14.63 11.97
N GLU A 441 -16.13 -15.64 11.11
CA GLU A 441 -17.23 -16.50 10.68
C GLU A 441 -17.75 -17.41 11.79
N LYS A 442 -16.85 -18.09 12.49
CA LYS A 442 -17.22 -19.03 13.56
C LYS A 442 -16.37 -18.80 14.81
N GLY A 443 -16.97 -19.00 15.96
CA GLY A 443 -16.28 -18.95 17.27
C GLY A 443 -15.44 -20.22 17.57
N GLY A 444 -15.02 -20.37 18.82
CA GLY A 444 -14.36 -21.58 19.31
C GLY A 444 -12.83 -21.55 19.21
N LYS A 445 -12.23 -22.74 19.22
CA LYS A 445 -10.77 -22.93 19.29
C LYS A 445 -10.05 -22.30 18.11
N LEU A 446 -10.52 -22.56 16.87
CA LEU A 446 -9.94 -22.02 15.64
C LEU A 446 -9.86 -20.50 15.69
N ARG A 447 -10.96 -19.81 16.10
CA ARG A 447 -10.94 -18.34 16.25
C ARG A 447 -9.83 -17.86 17.18
N SER A 448 -9.65 -18.53 18.32
CA SER A 448 -8.64 -18.15 19.31
C SER A 448 -7.21 -18.34 18.77
N GLU A 449 -6.97 -19.42 18.03
CA GLU A 449 -5.69 -19.69 17.38
C GLU A 449 -5.37 -18.62 16.32
N LEU A 450 -6.30 -18.35 15.41
CA LEU A 450 -6.11 -17.35 14.35
C LEU A 450 -5.92 -15.92 14.89
N LEU A 451 -6.63 -15.56 15.95
CA LEU A 451 -6.41 -14.28 16.64
C LEU A 451 -5.01 -14.20 17.28
N SER A 452 -4.51 -15.32 17.81
CA SER A 452 -3.14 -15.39 18.34
C SER A 452 -2.10 -15.18 17.26
N ASP A 453 -2.29 -15.77 16.08
CA ASP A 453 -1.40 -15.65 14.93
C ASP A 453 -1.38 -14.21 14.40
N MET A 454 -2.55 -13.58 14.22
CA MET A 454 -2.65 -12.17 13.85
C MET A 454 -1.94 -11.27 14.87
N ARG A 455 -2.16 -11.52 16.18
CA ARG A 455 -1.53 -10.78 17.26
C ARG A 455 -0.01 -10.90 17.23
N ALA A 456 0.53 -12.08 16.94
CA ALA A 456 1.96 -12.31 16.90
C ALA A 456 2.67 -11.41 15.86
N GLY A 457 2.07 -11.23 14.68
CA GLY A 457 2.57 -10.32 13.65
C GLY A 457 2.53 -8.85 14.07
N ILE A 458 1.39 -8.41 14.62
CA ILE A 458 1.21 -7.03 15.09
C ILE A 458 2.18 -6.72 16.25
N ASP A 459 2.29 -7.64 17.22
CA ASP A 459 3.13 -7.46 18.40
C ASP A 459 4.62 -7.32 18.05
N ARG A 460 5.08 -7.99 16.99
CA ARG A 460 6.44 -7.85 16.49
C ARG A 460 6.74 -6.42 16.02
N VAL A 461 5.88 -5.84 15.20
CA VAL A 461 6.00 -4.45 14.72
C VAL A 461 5.89 -3.48 15.89
N TYR A 462 4.96 -3.72 16.80
CA TYR A 462 4.79 -2.90 18.01
C TYR A 462 6.05 -2.87 18.86
N ARG A 463 6.65 -4.02 19.16
CA ARG A 463 7.88 -4.11 19.97
C ARG A 463 9.05 -3.39 19.31
N LYS A 464 9.17 -3.48 17.98
CA LYS A 464 10.22 -2.78 17.23
C LYS A 464 10.00 -1.27 17.27
N GLY A 465 8.74 -0.81 17.09
CA GLY A 465 8.39 0.61 16.98
C GLY A 465 8.21 1.35 18.31
N LYS A 466 7.97 0.67 19.43
CA LYS A 466 7.59 1.34 20.70
C LYS A 466 8.60 2.34 21.25
N ASN A 467 9.87 2.21 20.89
CA ASN A 467 10.94 3.14 21.28
C ASN A 467 11.29 4.15 20.19
N HIS A 468 10.61 4.11 19.05
CA HIS A 468 10.78 5.07 17.96
C HIS A 468 9.84 6.26 18.17
N PRO A 469 10.28 7.52 17.96
CA PRO A 469 9.45 8.71 18.25
C PRO A 469 8.13 8.74 17.47
N PHE A 470 8.08 8.12 16.30
CA PHE A 470 6.87 7.98 15.48
C PHE A 470 6.13 6.65 15.69
N HIS A 471 6.51 5.84 16.68
CA HIS A 471 6.02 4.47 16.89
C HIS A 471 6.05 3.61 15.61
N PHE A 472 7.10 3.79 14.83
CA PHE A 472 7.31 3.19 13.53
C PHE A 472 8.21 1.96 13.64
N GLY A 473 7.64 0.77 13.48
CA GLY A 473 8.33 -0.52 13.55
C GLY A 473 8.43 -1.25 12.19
N ILE A 474 8.11 -0.56 11.11
CA ILE A 474 8.17 -1.11 9.76
C ILE A 474 9.63 -1.10 9.26
N PRO A 475 10.11 -2.17 8.59
CA PRO A 475 11.45 -2.17 8.02
C PRO A 475 11.55 -1.22 6.82
N GLY A 476 12.71 -0.58 6.65
CA GLY A 476 13.02 0.31 5.54
C GLY A 476 13.42 -0.46 4.28
N ILE A 477 12.52 -1.27 3.74
CA ILE A 477 12.72 -2.02 2.50
C ILE A 477 11.85 -1.46 1.38
N TRP A 478 12.00 -1.97 0.16
CA TRP A 478 11.16 -1.60 -0.98
C TRP A 478 9.67 -1.57 -0.61
N CYS A 479 8.96 -0.55 -1.08
CA CYS A 479 7.53 -0.33 -0.83
C CYS A 479 7.18 -0.36 0.67
N SER A 480 7.99 0.26 1.52
CA SER A 480 7.76 0.26 2.98
C SER A 480 6.41 0.87 3.37
N ASN A 481 5.86 1.81 2.59
CA ASN A 481 4.53 2.37 2.84
C ASN A 481 3.39 1.38 2.54
N ASN A 482 3.59 0.42 1.63
CA ASN A 482 2.63 -0.68 1.45
C ASN A 482 2.53 -1.51 2.73
N LEU A 483 3.68 -1.75 3.39
CA LEU A 483 3.72 -2.42 4.70
C LEU A 483 3.04 -1.60 5.80
N VAL A 484 3.20 -0.27 5.78
CA VAL A 484 2.52 0.63 6.73
C VAL A 484 1.00 0.52 6.56
N SER A 485 0.50 0.60 5.34
CA SER A 485 -0.93 0.48 5.04
C SER A 485 -1.49 -0.90 5.43
N ALA A 486 -0.76 -1.96 5.11
CA ALA A 486 -1.15 -3.32 5.47
C ALA A 486 -1.18 -3.54 6.99
N MET A 487 -0.18 -3.05 7.74
CA MET A 487 -0.16 -3.17 9.20
C MET A 487 -1.25 -2.31 9.85
N LEU A 488 -1.51 -1.10 9.33
CA LEU A 488 -2.63 -0.27 9.77
C LEU A 488 -3.96 -1.02 9.62
N THR A 489 -4.18 -1.65 8.46
CA THR A 489 -5.36 -2.48 8.20
C THR A 489 -5.45 -3.64 9.19
N GLN A 490 -4.36 -4.38 9.43
CA GLN A 490 -4.34 -5.48 10.39
C GLN A 490 -4.67 -5.00 11.81
N CYS A 491 -4.12 -3.88 12.25
CA CYS A 491 -4.42 -3.32 13.58
C CYS A 491 -5.91 -3.00 13.74
N ILE A 492 -6.52 -2.35 12.74
CA ILE A 492 -7.96 -2.01 12.76
C ILE A 492 -8.81 -3.28 12.80
N LEU A 493 -8.53 -4.24 11.92
CA LEU A 493 -9.31 -5.48 11.82
C LEU A 493 -9.16 -6.35 13.08
N TYR A 494 -7.93 -6.51 13.58
CA TYR A 494 -7.68 -7.25 14.83
C TYR A 494 -8.41 -6.62 16.01
N ARG A 495 -8.31 -5.30 16.19
CA ARG A 495 -8.98 -4.57 17.26
C ARG A 495 -10.51 -4.71 17.17
N ARG A 496 -11.09 -4.59 15.96
CA ARG A 496 -12.55 -4.75 15.77
C ARG A 496 -13.01 -6.18 16.09
N LEU A 497 -12.20 -7.17 15.81
CA LEU A 497 -12.55 -8.57 16.00
C LEU A 497 -12.30 -9.04 17.44
N SER A 498 -11.22 -8.61 18.08
CA SER A 498 -10.80 -9.06 19.42
C SER A 498 -11.27 -8.15 20.57
N GLY A 499 -11.53 -6.85 20.28
CA GLY A 499 -11.74 -5.83 21.30
C GLY A 499 -10.45 -5.35 21.99
N ASP A 500 -9.27 -5.89 21.61
CA ASP A 500 -7.98 -5.55 22.20
C ASP A 500 -7.46 -4.21 21.69
N ASN A 501 -7.31 -3.22 22.58
CA ASN A 501 -6.84 -1.88 22.27
C ASN A 501 -5.34 -1.69 22.53
N THR A 502 -4.57 -2.74 22.83
CA THR A 502 -3.14 -2.66 23.15
C THR A 502 -2.33 -1.91 22.07
N TYR A 503 -2.70 -2.08 20.82
CA TYR A 503 -1.97 -1.51 19.67
C TYR A 503 -2.59 -0.22 19.11
N ARG A 504 -3.61 0.36 19.79
CA ARG A 504 -4.34 1.53 19.27
C ARG A 504 -3.45 2.75 18.99
N GLU A 505 -2.47 3.00 19.84
CA GLU A 505 -1.53 4.11 19.64
C GLU A 505 -0.64 3.87 18.42
N MET A 506 -0.17 2.63 18.20
CA MET A 506 0.57 2.28 16.98
C MET A 506 -0.30 2.37 15.72
N GLU A 507 -1.54 1.88 15.79
CA GLU A 507 -2.53 2.01 14.70
C GLU A 507 -2.67 3.47 14.27
N CYS A 508 -2.89 4.39 15.20
CA CYS A 508 -2.98 5.83 14.92
C CYS A 508 -1.65 6.39 14.38
N SER A 509 -0.51 5.97 14.94
CA SER A 509 0.81 6.46 14.50
C SER A 509 1.17 6.01 13.07
N LEU A 510 0.80 4.80 12.66
CA LEU A 510 1.00 4.32 11.29
C LEU A 510 0.14 5.10 10.28
N ARG A 511 -1.12 5.38 10.62
CA ARG A 511 -1.96 6.27 9.83
C ARG A 511 -1.35 7.67 9.73
N ASP A 512 -0.93 8.23 10.84
CA ASP A 512 -0.38 9.58 10.92
C ASP A 512 0.96 9.69 10.16
N TRP A 513 1.75 8.60 10.14
CA TRP A 513 2.95 8.50 9.31
C TRP A 513 2.64 8.71 7.83
N LEU A 514 1.63 8.03 7.30
CA LEU A 514 1.24 8.18 5.90
C LEU A 514 0.75 9.59 5.58
N LEU A 515 0.26 10.33 6.56
CA LEU A 515 -0.35 11.65 6.40
C LEU A 515 0.52 12.80 6.93
N GLY A 516 1.85 12.60 7.04
CA GLY A 516 2.81 13.66 7.29
C GLY A 516 3.41 13.71 8.70
N CYS A 517 2.92 12.94 9.67
CA CYS A 517 3.59 12.81 10.96
C CYS A 517 4.74 11.79 10.86
N ASN A 518 5.77 12.14 10.09
CA ASN A 518 6.97 11.38 9.84
C ASN A 518 8.19 12.32 9.87
N PRO A 519 9.44 11.83 9.82
CA PRO A 519 10.63 12.69 9.92
C PRO A 519 10.66 13.85 8.93
N TRP A 520 10.20 13.62 7.70
CA TRP A 520 10.24 14.58 6.60
C TRP A 520 9.07 15.59 6.63
N GLY A 521 7.98 15.26 7.33
CA GLY A 521 6.77 16.09 7.38
C GLY A 521 6.00 16.12 6.06
N VAL A 522 6.00 14.99 5.35
CA VAL A 522 5.41 14.83 4.02
C VAL A 522 4.32 13.78 4.09
N SER A 523 3.12 14.10 3.62
CA SER A 523 2.14 13.06 3.34
C SER A 523 2.68 12.16 2.25
N MET A 524 2.62 10.86 2.43
CA MET A 524 3.09 9.87 1.44
C MET A 524 2.07 9.61 0.34
N ILE A 525 0.93 10.32 0.36
CA ILE A 525 -0.16 10.20 -0.61
C ILE A 525 -0.24 11.50 -1.39
N VAL A 526 -0.01 11.40 -2.70
CA VAL A 526 0.02 12.56 -3.59
C VAL A 526 -1.33 13.27 -3.62
N GLY A 527 -1.34 14.57 -3.28
CA GLY A 527 -2.53 15.41 -3.28
C GLY A 527 -3.45 15.27 -2.06
N LEU A 528 -3.06 14.54 -1.01
CA LEU A 528 -3.85 14.37 0.20
C LEU A 528 -3.06 14.77 1.47
N PRO A 529 -3.51 15.81 2.23
CA PRO A 529 -4.59 16.74 1.90
C PRO A 529 -4.18 17.72 0.79
N ALA A 530 -5.13 18.30 0.10
CA ALA A 530 -4.88 19.18 -1.04
C ALA A 530 -4.06 20.45 -0.70
N ASP A 531 -4.13 20.92 0.54
CA ASP A 531 -3.40 22.07 1.07
C ASP A 531 -2.16 21.67 1.91
N GLY A 532 -1.82 20.37 1.93
CA GLY A 532 -0.70 19.80 2.67
C GLY A 532 0.61 19.76 1.90
N VAL A 533 1.62 19.16 2.53
CA VAL A 533 2.92 18.85 1.92
C VAL A 533 2.91 17.38 1.51
N TYR A 534 3.02 17.13 0.22
CA TYR A 534 3.05 15.79 -0.39
C TYR A 534 4.06 15.76 -1.54
N PRO A 535 4.42 14.59 -2.11
CA PRO A 535 5.38 14.49 -3.20
C PRO A 535 4.92 15.29 -4.43
N THR A 536 5.81 16.12 -4.94
CA THR A 536 5.60 16.94 -6.14
C THR A 536 6.36 16.43 -7.35
N GLN A 537 7.33 15.53 -7.11
CA GLN A 537 8.20 14.92 -8.11
C GLN A 537 8.18 13.37 -8.02
N PRO A 538 7.00 12.70 -7.95
CA PRO A 538 6.97 11.25 -7.96
C PRO A 538 7.66 10.66 -9.18
N HIS A 539 8.26 9.48 -9.00
CA HIS A 539 8.84 8.71 -10.09
C HIS A 539 7.72 8.18 -10.98
N SER A 540 7.40 8.90 -12.07
CA SER A 540 6.30 8.56 -12.97
C SER A 540 6.45 9.25 -14.31
N TYR A 541 5.95 8.60 -15.37
CA TYR A 541 5.85 9.21 -16.71
C TYR A 541 4.97 10.47 -16.69
N ILE A 542 3.99 10.56 -15.80
CA ILE A 542 3.11 11.74 -15.65
C ILE A 542 3.93 12.98 -15.33
N ILE A 543 4.84 12.88 -14.37
CA ILE A 543 5.76 13.97 -13.99
C ILE A 543 6.78 14.23 -15.12
N ARG A 544 7.38 13.15 -15.66
CA ARG A 544 8.40 13.27 -16.69
C ARG A 544 7.90 14.00 -17.94
N TYR A 545 6.66 13.82 -18.30
CA TYR A 545 6.05 14.46 -19.48
C TYR A 545 5.17 15.66 -19.15
N HIS A 546 5.24 16.18 -17.93
CA HIS A 546 4.51 17.38 -17.47
C HIS A 546 2.99 17.29 -17.68
N LEU A 547 2.41 16.11 -17.44
CA LEU A 547 0.98 15.85 -17.65
C LEU A 547 0.13 16.16 -16.39
N GLY A 548 0.76 16.53 -15.29
CA GLY A 548 0.11 16.78 -14.00
C GLY A 548 0.85 16.09 -12.86
N ASN A 549 0.11 15.51 -11.91
CA ASN A 549 0.67 14.75 -10.81
C ASN A 549 -0.04 13.40 -10.65
N THR A 550 0.60 12.45 -9.96
CA THR A 550 0.09 11.11 -9.65
C THR A 550 -0.92 11.14 -8.50
N THR A 551 -1.98 11.97 -8.67
CA THR A 551 -2.98 12.24 -7.63
C THR A 551 -3.59 10.96 -7.08
N GLY A 552 -3.60 10.81 -5.76
CA GLY A 552 -4.09 9.64 -5.05
C GLY A 552 -3.05 8.54 -4.85
N GLY A 553 -1.91 8.60 -5.55
CA GLY A 553 -0.86 7.59 -5.47
C GLY A 553 -0.14 7.57 -4.12
N LEU A 554 0.07 6.39 -3.58
CA LEU A 554 0.94 6.13 -2.42
C LEU A 554 2.36 5.87 -2.91
N VAL A 555 3.30 6.75 -2.57
CA VAL A 555 4.71 6.52 -2.91
C VAL A 555 5.33 5.42 -2.05
N ASP A 556 6.33 4.72 -2.56
CA ASP A 556 6.99 3.56 -1.95
C ASP A 556 7.40 3.75 -0.49
N GLY A 557 7.87 4.95 -0.15
CA GLY A 557 8.32 5.26 1.20
C GLY A 557 9.81 4.95 1.44
N PRO A 558 10.29 5.17 2.68
CA PRO A 558 11.73 5.13 2.96
C PRO A 558 12.33 3.74 2.84
N VAL A 559 13.55 3.69 2.31
CA VAL A 559 14.38 2.48 2.28
C VAL A 559 15.63 2.64 3.15
N TYR A 560 16.24 1.52 3.56
CA TYR A 560 17.54 1.55 4.23
C TYR A 560 18.60 2.19 3.33
N LYS A 561 19.52 2.95 3.93
CA LYS A 561 20.65 3.57 3.22
C LYS A 561 21.49 2.57 2.45
N SER A 562 21.60 1.36 2.95
CA SER A 562 22.33 0.27 2.27
C SER A 562 21.64 -0.15 0.98
N ILE A 563 20.29 -0.17 0.96
CA ILE A 563 19.53 -0.42 -0.27
C ILE A 563 19.75 0.74 -1.23
N PHE A 564 19.46 1.97 -0.81
CA PHE A 564 19.61 3.17 -1.65
C PHE A 564 21.02 3.30 -2.25
N GLY A 565 22.05 3.10 -1.45
CA GLY A 565 23.45 3.19 -1.88
C GLY A 565 23.92 2.07 -2.82
N SER A 566 23.15 0.99 -2.97
CA SER A 566 23.44 -0.11 -3.92
C SER A 566 22.76 0.03 -5.27
N LEU A 567 21.89 1.03 -5.44
CA LEU A 567 21.06 1.19 -6.62
C LEU A 567 21.81 1.90 -7.76
N ILE A 568 21.45 1.56 -8.99
CA ILE A 568 22.05 2.09 -10.21
C ILE A 568 21.06 3.05 -10.88
N GLY A 569 21.57 4.18 -11.39
CA GLY A 569 20.75 5.14 -12.16
C GLY A 569 19.82 6.00 -11.31
N ILE A 570 19.98 5.98 -10.00
CA ILE A 570 19.20 6.81 -9.07
C ILE A 570 19.86 8.18 -8.91
N SER A 571 19.06 9.24 -8.81
CA SER A 571 19.52 10.61 -8.54
C SER A 571 18.49 11.35 -7.71
N THR A 572 18.94 12.31 -6.93
CA THR A 572 18.08 13.25 -6.20
C THR A 572 18.11 14.66 -6.80
N GLU A 573 18.74 14.83 -7.97
CA GLU A 573 18.79 16.12 -8.65
C GLU A 573 17.40 16.63 -9.02
N GLY A 574 17.19 17.92 -8.85
CA GLY A 574 15.90 18.58 -9.18
C GLY A 574 14.77 18.31 -8.19
N GLY A 575 14.98 17.44 -7.21
CA GLY A 575 14.00 17.10 -6.19
C GLY A 575 14.32 17.67 -4.81
N VAL A 576 13.51 17.27 -3.80
CA VAL A 576 13.73 17.58 -2.39
C VAL A 576 14.34 16.37 -1.70
N ASN A 577 15.56 16.48 -1.20
CA ASN A 577 16.28 15.38 -0.57
C ASN A 577 16.09 15.26 0.95
N TYR A 578 15.46 16.25 1.59
CA TYR A 578 15.20 16.29 3.04
C TYR A 578 16.43 16.02 3.92
N GLU A 579 17.61 16.37 3.46
CA GLU A 579 18.91 16.03 4.06
C GLU A 579 18.99 16.35 5.56
N GLU A 580 18.33 17.42 5.99
CA GLU A 580 18.32 17.88 7.37
C GLU A 580 17.55 16.98 8.33
N TYR A 581 16.60 16.20 7.82
CA TYR A 581 15.69 15.37 8.62
C TYR A 581 15.75 13.88 8.26
N GLN A 582 16.80 13.45 7.56
CA GLN A 582 17.01 12.04 7.29
C GLN A 582 17.32 11.30 8.61
N PRO A 583 16.55 10.26 8.98
CA PRO A 583 16.92 9.33 10.04
C PRO A 583 18.26 8.66 9.74
N GLY A 584 18.88 8.08 10.76
CA GLY A 584 20.23 7.51 10.62
C GLY A 584 20.33 6.33 9.66
N ASP A 585 19.29 5.53 9.57
CA ASP A 585 19.26 4.21 8.93
C ASP A 585 18.46 4.17 7.61
N VAL A 586 17.46 5.05 7.45
CA VAL A 586 16.62 5.11 6.24
C VAL A 586 16.70 6.46 5.54
N VAL A 587 16.33 6.49 4.27
CA VAL A 587 16.25 7.70 3.44
C VAL A 587 14.92 7.77 2.70
N TYR A 588 14.47 8.98 2.42
CA TYR A 588 13.36 9.31 1.54
C TYR A 588 13.67 10.59 0.76
N HIS A 589 13.34 10.64 -0.53
CA HIS A 589 13.53 11.80 -1.38
C HIS A 589 12.29 12.03 -2.26
N ASP A 590 11.90 13.28 -2.45
CA ASP A 590 10.89 13.64 -3.47
C ASP A 590 11.62 14.02 -4.76
N SER A 591 11.97 13.02 -5.56
CA SER A 591 12.65 13.17 -6.84
C SER A 591 12.11 12.20 -7.88
N THR A 592 11.87 12.70 -9.10
CA THR A 592 11.45 11.88 -10.24
C THR A 592 12.49 10.83 -10.64
N HIS A 593 13.74 10.97 -10.20
CA HIS A 593 14.81 10.02 -10.45
C HIS A 593 15.00 9.00 -9.32
N ASP A 594 14.21 9.07 -8.25
CA ASP A 594 14.23 8.11 -7.15
C ASP A 594 13.08 7.11 -7.27
N TYR A 595 13.35 6.00 -7.95
CA TYR A 595 12.42 4.89 -8.13
C TYR A 595 12.31 3.98 -6.89
N SER A 596 13.11 4.23 -5.85
CA SER A 596 13.16 3.37 -4.66
C SER A 596 12.33 3.88 -3.49
N THR A 597 12.10 5.19 -3.42
CA THR A 597 11.35 5.79 -2.30
C THR A 597 10.16 6.61 -2.75
N ASN A 598 10.11 7.03 -4.03
CA ASN A 598 9.16 8.01 -4.52
C ASN A 598 8.31 7.54 -5.71
N GLU A 599 8.27 6.24 -5.97
CA GLU A 599 7.43 5.64 -6.99
C GLU A 599 6.07 5.23 -6.42
N PRO A 600 4.95 5.71 -6.97
CA PRO A 600 3.65 5.19 -6.60
C PRO A 600 3.40 3.84 -7.28
N THR A 601 2.85 2.86 -6.53
CA THR A 601 2.53 1.53 -7.03
C THR A 601 1.03 1.25 -7.01
N LEU A 602 0.58 0.36 -7.90
CA LEU A 602 -0.82 -0.03 -8.03
C LEU A 602 -1.37 -0.65 -6.74
N ASP A 603 -0.74 -1.72 -6.28
CA ASP A 603 -1.18 -2.50 -5.13
C ASP A 603 -1.02 -1.73 -3.81
N GLY A 604 0.06 -0.95 -3.68
CA GLY A 604 0.28 -0.06 -2.55
C GLY A 604 -0.82 0.99 -2.43
N THR A 605 -1.15 1.65 -3.53
CA THR A 605 -2.24 2.64 -3.54
C THR A 605 -3.60 2.00 -3.25
N ALA A 606 -3.92 0.89 -3.89
CA ALA A 606 -5.16 0.16 -3.65
C ALA A 606 -5.31 -0.28 -2.18
N SER A 607 -4.20 -0.56 -1.48
CA SER A 607 -4.20 -0.96 -0.08
C SER A 607 -4.79 0.07 0.87
N LEU A 608 -4.76 1.35 0.49
CA LEU A 608 -5.34 2.46 1.28
C LEU A 608 -6.87 2.44 1.29
N THR A 609 -7.51 1.79 0.32
CA THR A 609 -8.99 1.76 0.25
C THR A 609 -9.61 1.14 1.50
N ILE A 610 -8.98 0.10 2.07
CA ILE A 610 -9.49 -0.58 3.27
C ILE A 610 -9.40 0.33 4.51
N PRO A 611 -8.21 0.76 4.96
CA PRO A 611 -8.11 1.54 6.19
C PRO A 611 -8.84 2.87 6.08
N PHE A 612 -8.85 3.54 4.94
CA PHE A 612 -9.56 4.81 4.79
C PHE A 612 -11.09 4.64 4.83
N ALA A 613 -11.64 3.61 4.18
CA ALA A 613 -13.06 3.30 4.29
C ALA A 613 -13.46 2.96 5.74
N LEU A 614 -12.61 2.19 6.46
CA LEU A 614 -12.85 1.85 7.86
C LEU A 614 -12.71 3.06 8.81
N LEU A 615 -11.84 4.02 8.50
CA LEU A 615 -11.69 5.28 9.24
C LEU A 615 -12.88 6.22 8.98
N GLN A 616 -13.34 6.33 7.74
CA GLN A 616 -14.57 7.05 7.41
C GLN A 616 -15.76 6.48 8.16
N GLN A 617 -15.91 5.15 8.17
CA GLN A 617 -16.98 4.49 8.94
C GLN A 617 -16.89 4.81 10.44
N ALA A 618 -15.69 4.78 11.02
CA ALA A 618 -15.50 5.13 12.42
C ALA A 618 -15.96 6.57 12.72
N GLY A 619 -15.62 7.53 11.85
CA GLY A 619 -16.12 8.89 11.95
C GLY A 619 -17.64 9.01 11.85
N GLN A 620 -18.26 8.21 10.98
CA GLN A 620 -19.71 8.16 10.84
C GLN A 620 -20.40 7.54 12.07
N GLU A 621 -19.82 6.52 12.67
CA GLU A 621 -20.30 5.92 13.92
C GLU A 621 -20.24 6.92 15.08
N GLU A 622 -19.24 7.79 15.13
CA GLU A 622 -19.14 8.88 16.12
C GLU A 622 -20.18 10.00 15.88
N ARG A 623 -20.82 10.09 14.70
CA ARG A 623 -21.89 11.07 14.38
C ARG A 623 -23.25 10.63 14.93
N LYS A 624 -23.46 9.32 15.08
CA LYS A 624 -24.67 8.73 15.66
C LYS A 624 -24.66 8.81 17.19
#